data_88178954e79e57953a8cec54fed9f5a6
#
_entry.id   88178954e79e57953a8cec54fed9f5a6
#
_cell.length_a   1.000
_cell.length_b   1.000
_cell.length_c   1.000
_cell.angle_alpha   90.00
_cell.angle_beta   90.00
_cell.angle_gamma   90.00
#
_symmetry.space_group_name_H-M   'P 1'
#
loop_
_entity.id
_entity.type
_entity.pdbx_description
1 polymer ?
#
loop_
_entity_poly.entity_id
_entity_poly.type
_entity_poly.pdbx_seq_one_letter_code
_entity_poly.pdbx_strand_id
1 'polypeptide(L)'
;LAHTRLDVGGAFGKTKEAPYLAMNPNALVPTLEEEDGFILWESNTIVRYLAAKHDKAGALEPKDLKARAIASQWMDWQLSVVGPAITPVFWGLIRTPVEKRDMAAIKAGIEKTTAAMQMLEAQLARPPFVAGDAFSYGDIPVGCMCYGFRHPVPDRPAMPNMDRWYAAISARKPFHDAIGGIPLT
;
A
#
# COMPACT_ATOMS: atom_id res chain seq x y z
N LEU A 1 -2.44 -0.40 18.06
CA LEU A 1 -3.62 0.30 18.54
C LEU A 1 -4.75 -0.70 18.76
N ALA A 2 -5.46 -0.59 19.90
CA ALA A 2 -6.69 -1.34 20.10
C ALA A 2 -7.75 -0.84 19.12
N HIS A 3 -8.46 -1.75 18.46
CA HIS A 3 -9.50 -1.42 17.50
C HIS A 3 -10.46 -2.60 17.32
N THR A 4 -11.65 -2.33 16.85
CA THR A 4 -12.60 -3.34 16.37
C THR A 4 -12.60 -3.33 14.86
N ARG A 5 -12.30 -4.48 14.24
CA ARG A 5 -12.38 -4.64 12.79
C ARG A 5 -13.79 -5.09 12.40
N LEU A 6 -14.38 -4.38 11.45
CA LEU A 6 -15.62 -4.77 10.80
C LEU A 6 -15.33 -5.18 9.37
N ASP A 7 -15.66 -6.39 9.01
CA ASP A 7 -15.42 -6.92 7.66
C ASP A 7 -16.52 -6.44 6.69
N VAL A 8 -16.08 -5.62 5.71
CA VAL A 8 -16.90 -5.07 4.63
C VAL A 8 -16.10 -5.06 3.32
N GLY A 9 -16.80 -5.02 2.19
CA GLY A 9 -16.17 -5.05 0.87
C GLY A 9 -15.78 -6.46 0.41
N GLY A 10 -15.38 -6.58 -0.84
CA GLY A 10 -15.03 -7.87 -1.44
C GLY A 10 -16.13 -8.92 -1.22
N ALA A 11 -15.76 -10.08 -0.68
CA ALA A 11 -16.68 -11.18 -0.38
C ALA A 11 -17.71 -10.84 0.73
N PHE A 12 -17.42 -9.88 1.58
CA PHE A 12 -18.33 -9.47 2.67
C PHE A 12 -19.44 -8.51 2.23
N GLY A 13 -19.32 -7.90 1.05
CA GLY A 13 -20.32 -6.94 0.53
C GLY A 13 -20.43 -5.68 1.40
N LYS A 14 -21.65 -5.17 1.54
CA LYS A 14 -22.08 -4.06 2.42
C LYS A 14 -21.59 -2.66 2.05
N THR A 15 -20.55 -2.48 1.24
CA THR A 15 -20.02 -1.14 0.91
C THR A 15 -21.00 -0.26 0.13
N LYS A 16 -22.03 -0.86 -0.51
CA LYS A 16 -23.08 -0.15 -1.25
C LYS A 16 -24.38 0.05 -0.45
N GLU A 17 -24.40 -0.40 0.80
CA GLU A 17 -25.56 -0.19 1.68
C GLU A 17 -25.59 1.24 2.21
N ALA A 18 -26.79 1.77 2.44
CA ALA A 18 -26.95 3.17 2.89
C ALA A 18 -26.14 3.53 4.14
N PRO A 19 -26.04 2.69 5.19
CA PRO A 19 -25.23 3.01 6.36
C PRO A 19 -23.75 3.19 6.03
N TYR A 20 -23.20 2.35 5.15
CA TYR A 20 -21.78 2.47 4.76
C TYR A 20 -21.55 3.67 3.83
N LEU A 21 -22.45 3.91 2.88
CA LEU A 21 -22.37 5.07 1.98
C LEU A 21 -22.46 6.39 2.72
N ALA A 22 -23.15 6.46 3.85
CA ALA A 22 -23.17 7.63 4.73
C ALA A 22 -21.79 7.92 5.34
N MET A 23 -20.98 6.90 5.58
CA MET A 23 -19.60 7.03 6.07
C MET A 23 -18.59 7.27 4.95
N ASN A 24 -18.71 6.52 3.86
CA ASN A 24 -17.80 6.60 2.71
C ASN A 24 -18.57 6.56 1.38
N PRO A 25 -18.80 7.73 0.77
CA PRO A 25 -19.58 7.83 -0.46
C PRO A 25 -18.92 7.15 -1.68
N ASN A 26 -17.61 6.81 -1.59
CA ASN A 26 -16.91 6.08 -2.65
C ASN A 26 -17.26 4.59 -2.67
N ALA A 27 -17.96 4.05 -1.66
CA ALA A 27 -18.24 2.63 -1.52
C ALA A 27 -16.98 1.73 -1.49
N LEU A 28 -15.86 2.27 -1.02
CA LEU A 28 -14.56 1.61 -0.97
C LEU A 28 -14.12 1.39 0.49
N VAL A 29 -13.19 0.47 0.70
CA VAL A 29 -12.49 0.24 1.96
C VAL A 29 -11.05 0.76 1.84
N PRO A 30 -10.44 1.18 2.97
CA PRO A 30 -10.93 1.21 4.32
C PRO A 30 -11.74 2.46 4.67
N THR A 31 -12.49 2.38 5.77
CA THR A 31 -13.08 3.52 6.47
C THR A 31 -12.73 3.38 7.96
N LEU A 32 -12.24 4.45 8.56
CA LEU A 32 -12.01 4.59 10.00
C LEU A 32 -13.19 5.34 10.62
N GLU A 33 -13.69 4.83 11.73
CA GLU A 33 -14.65 5.52 12.60
C GLU A 33 -14.07 5.56 14.01
N GLU A 34 -14.08 6.73 14.64
CA GLU A 34 -13.67 6.90 16.05
C GLU A 34 -14.87 6.94 16.98
N GLU A 35 -14.63 6.77 18.27
CA GLU A 35 -15.69 6.71 19.31
C GLU A 35 -16.54 8.00 19.38
N ASP A 36 -15.96 9.14 18.99
CA ASP A 36 -16.66 10.43 18.96
C ASP A 36 -17.47 10.67 17.67
N GLY A 37 -17.49 9.67 16.76
CA GLY A 37 -18.19 9.72 15.48
C GLY A 37 -17.38 10.36 14.35
N PHE A 38 -16.09 10.69 14.56
CA PHE A 38 -15.23 11.15 13.47
C PHE A 38 -15.00 10.03 12.47
N ILE A 39 -15.24 10.32 11.18
CA ILE A 39 -15.11 9.36 10.08
C ILE A 39 -14.02 9.84 9.13
N LEU A 40 -13.15 8.90 8.72
CA LEU A 40 -12.07 9.15 7.78
C LEU A 40 -11.94 7.99 6.79
N TRP A 41 -11.79 8.29 5.52
CA TRP A 41 -11.50 7.32 4.46
C TRP A 41 -10.25 7.74 3.70
N GLU A 42 -9.79 6.95 2.72
CA GLU A 42 -8.47 6.94 2.09
C GLU A 42 -7.38 6.36 3.00
N SER A 43 -6.89 5.18 2.64
CA SER A 43 -5.91 4.44 3.46
C SER A 43 -4.66 5.24 3.81
N ASN A 44 -4.12 6.02 2.87
CA ASN A 44 -2.94 6.84 3.10
C ASN A 44 -3.22 8.01 4.06
N THR A 45 -4.42 8.59 4.00
CA THR A 45 -4.86 9.64 4.92
C THR A 45 -5.04 9.07 6.32
N ILE A 46 -5.67 7.91 6.44
CA ILE A 46 -5.85 7.20 7.72
C ILE A 46 -4.48 6.89 8.36
N VAL A 47 -3.52 6.40 7.60
CA VAL A 47 -2.17 6.11 8.12
C VAL A 47 -1.48 7.38 8.63
N ARG A 48 -1.52 8.49 7.88
CA ARG A 48 -0.96 9.79 8.33
C ARG A 48 -1.64 10.29 9.59
N TYR A 49 -2.97 10.22 9.64
CA TYR A 49 -3.76 10.65 10.79
C TYR A 49 -3.43 9.84 12.05
N LEU A 50 -3.41 8.52 11.94
CA LEU A 50 -3.10 7.64 13.07
C LEU A 50 -1.65 7.79 13.54
N ALA A 51 -0.70 8.01 12.62
CA ALA A 51 0.68 8.31 12.96
C ALA A 51 0.76 9.63 13.76
N ALA A 52 0.18 10.71 13.24
CA ALA A 52 0.17 12.01 13.93
C ALA A 52 -0.50 11.94 15.32
N LYS A 53 -1.60 11.19 15.44
CA LYS A 53 -2.35 11.08 16.69
C LYS A 53 -1.67 10.21 17.74
N HIS A 54 -1.02 9.12 17.34
CA HIS A 54 -0.58 8.06 18.27
C HIS A 54 0.93 7.83 18.30
N ASP A 55 1.70 8.27 17.30
CA ASP A 55 3.15 8.04 17.24
C ASP A 55 3.94 9.14 17.95
N LYS A 56 3.77 9.23 19.26
CA LYS A 56 4.50 10.22 20.08
C LYS A 56 6.03 10.07 20.01
N ALA A 57 6.52 8.87 19.71
CA ALA A 57 7.94 8.57 19.61
C ALA A 57 8.54 9.05 18.25
N GLY A 58 7.73 9.25 17.22
CA GLY A 58 8.18 9.54 15.85
C GLY A 58 8.76 8.31 15.16
N ALA A 59 8.26 7.13 15.50
CA ALA A 59 8.71 5.88 14.91
C ALA A 59 8.12 5.62 13.51
N LEU A 60 7.00 6.29 13.19
CA LEU A 60 6.32 6.21 11.89
C LEU A 60 6.28 7.56 11.20
N GLU A 61 5.96 8.63 11.94
CA GLU A 61 5.96 9.98 11.42
C GLU A 61 7.32 10.64 11.65
N PRO A 62 8.10 10.92 10.59
CA PRO A 62 9.38 11.61 10.76
C PRO A 62 9.23 12.95 11.43
N LYS A 63 10.05 13.25 12.44
CA LYS A 63 10.04 14.54 13.14
C LYS A 63 10.62 15.66 12.29
N ASP A 64 11.62 15.36 11.47
CA ASP A 64 12.16 16.30 10.50
C ASP A 64 11.14 16.58 9.39
N LEU A 65 10.89 17.85 9.12
CA LEU A 65 9.88 18.30 8.17
C LEU A 65 10.16 17.83 6.73
N LYS A 66 11.44 17.78 6.32
CA LYS A 66 11.83 17.35 4.97
C LYS A 66 11.64 15.83 4.83
N ALA A 67 12.06 15.05 5.82
CA ALA A 67 11.84 13.61 5.85
C ALA A 67 10.33 13.28 5.84
N ARG A 68 9.52 14.04 6.59
CA ARG A 68 8.05 13.92 6.57
C ARG A 68 7.46 14.22 5.20
N ALA A 69 7.94 15.26 4.53
CA ALA A 69 7.50 15.61 3.17
C ALA A 69 7.87 14.49 2.17
N ILE A 70 9.09 13.95 2.26
CA ILE A 70 9.52 12.81 1.42
C ILE A 70 8.67 11.58 1.69
N ALA A 71 8.40 11.23 2.95
CA ALA A 71 7.51 10.12 3.29
C ALA A 71 6.12 10.29 2.67
N SER A 72 5.53 11.49 2.75
CA SER A 72 4.25 11.81 2.11
C SER A 72 4.32 11.74 0.59
N GLN A 73 5.40 12.23 -0.03
CA GLN A 73 5.63 12.15 -1.47
C GLN A 73 5.58 10.69 -1.97
N TRP A 74 6.20 9.74 -1.25
CA TRP A 74 6.17 8.33 -1.63
C TRP A 74 4.79 7.70 -1.46
N MET A 75 4.00 8.12 -0.47
CA MET A 75 2.60 7.70 -0.36
C MET A 75 1.75 8.21 -1.54
N ASP A 76 1.93 9.46 -1.93
CA ASP A 76 1.19 10.06 -3.04
C ASP A 76 1.65 9.48 -4.40
N TRP A 77 2.97 9.22 -4.56
CA TRP A 77 3.52 8.51 -5.70
C TRP A 77 2.94 7.09 -5.84
N GLN A 78 2.78 6.39 -4.72
CA GLN A 78 2.13 5.08 -4.72
C GLN A 78 0.71 5.16 -5.30
N LEU A 79 -0.08 6.15 -4.90
CA LEU A 79 -1.46 6.33 -5.41
C LEU A 79 -1.49 6.75 -6.88
N SER A 80 -0.66 7.71 -7.27
CA SER A 80 -0.74 8.33 -8.59
C SER A 80 0.02 7.59 -9.69
N VAL A 81 1.05 6.83 -9.34
CA VAL A 81 1.93 6.16 -10.31
C VAL A 81 1.81 4.63 -10.20
N VAL A 82 2.05 4.06 -9.02
CA VAL A 82 2.08 2.60 -8.86
C VAL A 82 0.69 2.00 -8.93
N GLY A 83 -0.28 2.60 -8.26
CA GLY A 83 -1.66 2.10 -8.22
C GLY A 83 -2.26 1.88 -9.63
N PRO A 84 -2.29 2.91 -10.50
CA PRO A 84 -2.78 2.75 -11.86
C PRO A 84 -1.97 1.74 -12.70
N ALA A 85 -0.65 1.65 -12.49
CA ALA A 85 0.22 0.74 -13.23
C ALA A 85 0.00 -0.73 -12.84
N ILE A 86 -0.13 -1.03 -11.54
CA ILE A 86 -0.26 -2.39 -11.03
C ILE A 86 -1.69 -2.96 -11.15
N THR A 87 -2.70 -2.10 -11.21
CA THR A 87 -4.11 -2.52 -11.23
C THR A 87 -4.40 -3.57 -12.31
N PRO A 88 -4.05 -3.38 -13.60
CA PRO A 88 -4.29 -4.40 -14.62
C PRO A 88 -3.51 -5.69 -14.38
N VAL A 89 -2.34 -5.62 -13.74
CA VAL A 89 -1.54 -6.80 -13.39
C VAL A 89 -2.23 -7.60 -12.29
N PHE A 90 -2.57 -6.94 -11.18
CA PHE A 90 -3.20 -7.59 -10.04
C PHE A 90 -4.56 -8.17 -10.41
N TRP A 91 -5.44 -7.38 -11.02
CA TRP A 91 -6.75 -7.87 -11.45
C TRP A 91 -6.63 -8.98 -12.49
N GLY A 92 -5.76 -8.79 -13.49
CA GLY A 92 -5.60 -9.76 -14.56
C GLY A 92 -5.03 -11.10 -14.09
N LEU A 93 -4.00 -11.10 -13.26
CA LEU A 93 -3.31 -12.33 -12.86
C LEU A 93 -3.94 -13.01 -11.64
N ILE A 94 -4.53 -12.22 -10.71
CA ILE A 94 -5.04 -12.75 -9.42
C ILE A 94 -6.56 -12.89 -9.42
N ARG A 95 -7.30 -11.89 -9.97
CA ARG A 95 -8.76 -11.81 -9.87
C ARG A 95 -9.51 -12.30 -11.10
N THR A 96 -8.85 -12.40 -12.25
CA THR A 96 -9.49 -12.75 -13.52
C THR A 96 -9.18 -14.20 -13.91
N PRO A 97 -10.20 -15.03 -14.19
CA PRO A 97 -10.00 -16.37 -14.73
C PRO A 97 -9.12 -16.33 -15.99
N VAL A 98 -8.30 -17.37 -16.18
CA VAL A 98 -7.25 -17.41 -17.22
C VAL A 98 -7.81 -17.11 -18.61
N GLU A 99 -8.96 -17.69 -18.93
CA GLU A 99 -9.62 -17.56 -20.23
C GLU A 99 -10.24 -16.16 -20.51
N LYS A 100 -10.30 -15.30 -19.49
CA LYS A 100 -10.85 -13.93 -19.59
C LYS A 100 -9.78 -12.84 -19.46
N ARG A 101 -8.52 -13.23 -19.37
CA ARG A 101 -7.41 -12.30 -19.14
C ARG A 101 -7.11 -11.47 -20.40
N ASP A 102 -7.02 -10.17 -20.23
CA ASP A 102 -6.44 -9.27 -21.23
C ASP A 102 -4.90 -9.27 -21.07
N MET A 103 -4.25 -10.15 -21.82
CA MET A 103 -2.79 -10.31 -21.76
C MET A 103 -2.04 -9.07 -22.24
N ALA A 104 -2.63 -8.25 -23.13
CA ALA A 104 -2.03 -7.02 -23.60
C ALA A 104 -2.01 -5.96 -22.48
N ALA A 105 -3.15 -5.78 -21.79
CA ALA A 105 -3.24 -4.89 -20.65
C ALA A 105 -2.34 -5.34 -19.48
N ILE A 106 -2.26 -6.65 -19.20
CA ILE A 106 -1.37 -7.21 -18.18
C ILE A 106 0.09 -6.90 -18.51
N LYS A 107 0.52 -7.17 -19.75
CA LYS A 107 1.90 -6.91 -20.21
C LYS A 107 2.25 -5.43 -20.07
N ALA A 108 1.40 -4.53 -20.57
CA ALA A 108 1.61 -3.09 -20.44
C ALA A 108 1.65 -2.64 -18.96
N GLY A 109 0.83 -3.24 -18.11
CA GLY A 109 0.84 -3.01 -16.67
C GLY A 109 2.16 -3.47 -16.01
N ILE A 110 2.68 -4.65 -16.38
CA ILE A 110 3.97 -5.15 -15.90
C ILE A 110 5.11 -4.20 -16.30
N GLU A 111 5.13 -3.75 -17.54
CA GLU A 111 6.17 -2.81 -18.05
C GLU A 111 6.14 -1.49 -17.24
N LYS A 112 4.95 -0.89 -17.08
CA LYS A 112 4.77 0.35 -16.31
C LYS A 112 5.12 0.18 -14.83
N THR A 113 4.68 -0.92 -14.21
CA THR A 113 4.97 -1.19 -12.80
C THR A 113 6.47 -1.45 -12.61
N THR A 114 7.11 -2.18 -13.53
CA THR A 114 8.55 -2.40 -13.49
C THR A 114 9.32 -1.08 -13.57
N ALA A 115 8.94 -0.17 -14.48
CA ALA A 115 9.56 1.15 -14.56
C ALA A 115 9.38 1.97 -13.27
N ALA A 116 8.21 1.92 -12.66
CA ALA A 116 7.97 2.54 -11.36
C ALA A 116 8.85 1.92 -10.25
N MET A 117 8.95 0.59 -10.19
CA MET A 117 9.80 -0.10 -9.21
C MET A 117 11.30 0.19 -9.43
N GLN A 118 11.75 0.45 -10.66
CA GLN A 118 13.10 0.91 -10.93
C GLN A 118 13.39 2.31 -10.36
N MET A 119 12.40 3.20 -10.33
CA MET A 119 12.52 4.49 -9.60
C MET A 119 12.70 4.26 -8.09
N LEU A 120 11.94 3.33 -7.50
CA LEU A 120 12.09 2.95 -6.10
C LEU A 120 13.46 2.31 -5.84
N GLU A 121 13.92 1.43 -6.71
CA GLU A 121 15.27 0.82 -6.66
C GLU A 121 16.37 1.88 -6.61
N ALA A 122 16.28 2.90 -7.47
CA ALA A 122 17.22 4.00 -7.51
C ALA A 122 17.19 4.86 -6.24
N GLN A 123 15.99 5.13 -5.68
CA GLN A 123 15.84 5.84 -4.41
C GLN A 123 16.52 5.08 -3.27
N LEU A 124 16.29 3.78 -3.20
CA LEU A 124 16.80 2.92 -2.13
C LEU A 124 18.29 2.59 -2.25
N ALA A 125 18.98 3.09 -3.27
CA ALA A 125 20.42 2.88 -3.45
C ALA A 125 21.27 3.52 -2.33
N ARG A 126 20.77 4.55 -1.66
CA ARG A 126 21.44 5.24 -0.56
C ARG A 126 20.73 5.07 0.77
N PRO A 127 19.50 5.62 0.99
CA PRO A 127 18.83 5.42 2.27
C PRO A 127 18.25 4.00 2.36
N PRO A 128 18.24 3.42 3.56
CA PRO A 128 17.64 2.09 3.77
C PRO A 128 16.11 2.07 3.62
N PHE A 129 15.43 3.22 3.79
CA PHE A 129 13.98 3.39 3.66
C PHE A 129 13.64 4.58 2.76
N VAL A 130 12.39 4.67 2.29
CA VAL A 130 12.00 5.65 1.26
C VAL A 130 12.23 7.11 1.67
N ALA A 131 12.14 7.42 2.98
CA ALA A 131 12.27 8.77 3.51
C ALA A 131 13.58 9.04 4.27
N GLY A 132 14.50 8.08 4.33
CA GLY A 132 15.78 8.23 5.05
C GLY A 132 16.23 6.96 5.76
N ASP A 133 16.89 7.14 6.92
CA ASP A 133 17.56 6.05 7.62
C ASP A 133 16.61 5.19 8.48
N ALA A 134 15.39 5.64 8.71
CA ALA A 134 14.40 4.94 9.51
C ALA A 134 13.13 4.63 8.73
N PHE A 135 12.50 3.49 9.07
CA PHE A 135 11.17 3.15 8.59
C PHE A 135 10.16 4.24 8.94
N SER A 136 9.30 4.57 7.99
CA SER A 136 8.28 5.59 8.15
C SER A 136 6.93 5.14 7.56
N TYR A 137 5.89 5.94 7.77
CA TYR A 137 4.60 5.70 7.12
C TYR A 137 4.70 5.71 5.59
N GLY A 138 5.72 6.36 5.02
CA GLY A 138 5.96 6.34 3.57
C GLY A 138 6.26 4.96 3.00
N ASP A 139 6.87 4.08 3.82
CA ASP A 139 7.20 2.71 3.41
C ASP A 139 5.98 1.78 3.39
N ILE A 140 4.93 2.10 4.14
CA ILE A 140 3.77 1.21 4.33
C ILE A 140 3.05 0.93 3.01
N PRO A 141 2.46 1.93 2.31
CA PRO A 141 1.69 1.66 1.09
C PRO A 141 2.58 1.19 -0.07
N VAL A 142 3.81 1.68 -0.15
CA VAL A 142 4.77 1.23 -1.16
C VAL A 142 5.12 -0.24 -0.97
N GLY A 143 5.27 -0.69 0.29
CA GLY A 143 5.50 -2.09 0.64
C GLY A 143 4.33 -3.01 0.28
N CYS A 144 3.09 -2.55 0.50
CA CYS A 144 1.89 -3.27 0.08
C CYS A 144 1.86 -3.47 -1.44
N MET A 145 2.17 -2.42 -2.23
CA MET A 145 2.23 -2.54 -3.69
C MET A 145 3.37 -3.43 -4.16
N CYS A 146 4.53 -3.35 -3.49
CA CYS A 146 5.66 -4.23 -3.76
C CYS A 146 5.29 -5.71 -3.55
N TYR A 147 4.55 -6.05 -2.49
CA TYR A 147 4.00 -7.39 -2.28
C TYR A 147 3.10 -7.82 -3.44
N GLY A 148 2.14 -6.98 -3.81
CA GLY A 148 1.21 -7.23 -4.92
C GLY A 148 1.88 -7.35 -6.30
N PHE A 149 3.07 -6.78 -6.49
CA PHE A 149 3.86 -6.91 -7.73
C PHE A 149 4.75 -8.15 -7.72
N ARG A 150 5.49 -8.37 -6.64
CA ARG A 150 6.50 -9.44 -6.54
C ARG A 150 5.92 -10.84 -6.68
N HIS A 151 4.72 -11.06 -6.14
CA HIS A 151 4.07 -12.38 -6.14
C HIS A 151 3.63 -12.82 -7.54
N PRO A 152 2.85 -12.03 -8.29
CA PRO A 152 2.37 -12.44 -9.60
C PRO A 152 3.39 -12.25 -10.73
N VAL A 153 4.51 -11.55 -10.49
CA VAL A 153 5.54 -11.25 -11.50
C VAL A 153 6.92 -11.73 -11.01
N PRO A 154 7.18 -13.06 -11.03
CA PRO A 154 8.46 -13.60 -10.56
C PRO A 154 9.63 -13.21 -11.46
N ASP A 155 9.42 -13.13 -12.78
CA ASP A 155 10.45 -12.86 -13.80
C ASP A 155 10.70 -11.35 -13.99
N ARG A 156 10.76 -10.60 -12.90
CA ARG A 156 11.09 -9.18 -12.90
C ARG A 156 12.61 -8.95 -12.95
N PRO A 157 13.10 -7.79 -13.42
CA PRO A 157 14.50 -7.43 -13.32
C PRO A 157 15.01 -7.46 -11.87
N ALA A 158 16.32 -7.74 -11.71
CA ALA A 158 16.96 -7.69 -10.40
C ALA A 158 16.92 -6.26 -9.83
N MET A 159 16.50 -6.13 -8.58
CA MET A 159 16.36 -4.87 -7.85
C MET A 159 16.87 -5.05 -6.41
N PRO A 160 18.22 -5.13 -6.23
CA PRO A 160 18.82 -5.54 -4.96
C PRO A 160 18.54 -4.58 -3.81
N ASN A 161 18.44 -3.27 -4.06
CA ASN A 161 18.12 -2.29 -3.01
C ASN A 161 16.66 -2.41 -2.56
N MET A 162 15.74 -2.58 -3.52
CA MET A 162 14.34 -2.86 -3.24
C MET A 162 14.17 -4.21 -2.53
N ASP A 163 14.91 -5.24 -2.92
CA ASP A 163 14.86 -6.55 -2.27
C ASP A 163 15.36 -6.48 -0.82
N ARG A 164 16.45 -5.76 -0.55
CA ARG A 164 16.96 -5.49 0.81
C ARG A 164 15.92 -4.73 1.65
N TRP A 165 15.37 -3.64 1.12
CA TRP A 165 14.33 -2.86 1.79
C TRP A 165 13.07 -3.69 2.05
N TYR A 166 12.60 -4.44 1.04
CA TYR A 166 11.44 -5.29 1.18
C TYR A 166 11.64 -6.38 2.25
N ALA A 167 12.82 -6.98 2.33
CA ALA A 167 13.15 -7.94 3.38
C ALA A 167 13.03 -7.30 4.78
N ALA A 168 13.53 -6.06 4.94
CA ALA A 168 13.44 -5.34 6.21
C ALA A 168 12.00 -5.02 6.63
N ILE A 169 11.14 -4.60 5.68
CA ILE A 169 9.74 -4.29 6.01
C ILE A 169 8.90 -5.55 6.21
N SER A 170 9.12 -6.61 5.42
CA SER A 170 8.37 -7.85 5.50
C SER A 170 8.70 -8.68 6.75
N ALA A 171 9.86 -8.48 7.35
CA ALA A 171 10.22 -9.06 8.66
C ALA A 171 9.45 -8.45 9.84
N ARG A 172 8.76 -7.32 9.64
CA ARG A 172 7.98 -6.67 10.69
C ARG A 172 6.70 -7.45 10.96
N LYS A 173 6.42 -7.74 12.23
CA LYS A 173 5.20 -8.46 12.61
C LYS A 173 3.91 -7.85 12.05
N PRO A 174 3.68 -6.52 12.08
CA PRO A 174 2.47 -5.94 11.48
C PRO A 174 2.34 -6.18 9.97
N PHE A 175 3.46 -6.25 9.23
CA PHE A 175 3.42 -6.57 7.81
C PHE A 175 2.97 -8.02 7.57
N HIS A 176 3.54 -8.95 8.33
CA HIS A 176 3.14 -10.36 8.26
C HIS A 176 1.67 -10.54 8.60
N ASP A 177 1.20 -9.94 9.69
CA ASP A 177 -0.18 -10.12 10.17
C ASP A 177 -1.23 -9.51 9.20
N ALA A 178 -0.89 -8.40 8.54
CA ALA A 178 -1.84 -7.64 7.73
C ALA A 178 -1.70 -7.87 6.21
N ILE A 179 -0.54 -8.31 5.74
CA ILE A 179 -0.21 -8.41 4.31
C ILE A 179 0.39 -9.78 3.97
N GLY A 180 1.59 -10.09 4.47
CA GLY A 180 2.38 -11.25 4.05
C GLY A 180 1.80 -12.59 4.47
N GLY A 181 1.01 -12.65 5.53
CA GLY A 181 0.29 -13.83 6.00
C GLY A 181 -1.08 -14.03 5.33
N ILE A 182 -1.50 -13.09 4.47
CA ILE A 182 -2.81 -13.15 3.80
C ILE A 182 -2.58 -13.53 2.33
N PRO A 183 -3.18 -14.62 1.82
CA PRO A 183 -3.09 -14.98 0.42
C PRO A 183 -3.62 -13.87 -0.50
N LEU A 184 -2.96 -13.66 -1.63
CA LEU A 184 -3.49 -12.81 -2.70
C LEU A 184 -4.66 -13.54 -3.36
N THR A 185 -5.87 -13.05 -3.18
CA THR A 185 -7.11 -13.63 -3.73
C THR A 185 -7.91 -12.59 -4.48
#